data_33cb4334db90e28585cb8f96c0f36f9b
#
_entry.id   33cb4334db90e28585cb8f96c0f36f9b
#
_cell.length_a   1.000
_cell.length_b   1.000
_cell.length_c   1.000
_cell.angle_alpha   90.00
_cell.angle_beta   90.00
_cell.angle_gamma   90.00
#
_symmetry.space_group_name_H-M   'P 1'
#
loop_
_entity.id
_entity.type
_entity.pdbx_description
1 polymer ?
#
loop_
_entity_poly.entity_id
_entity_poly.type
_entity_poly.pdbx_seq_one_letter_code
_entity_poly.pdbx_strand_id
1 'polypeptide(L)'
;MGLLDALGRKRAVIVGHDWGSMVAWTAAQIRPDRFHAVCGMSVAFVPRLPVRPTDMMKTMFGDRFFYILYFQEPGRAEAELDSNTRRFMRAMLFTASGAVPDGHYASLNLPRTAKMMEQMIEPEALPAWLSEEDLDVYVGEFERTGFRGGLNWYRNFDRNWELTAAFGDRRITVPALFIGGLRDAVVTGPELAEPTPVVQATPAFCDDYRGTVLLEGAGHWNQQEKPRETNEALLSFLSDLDHDATTE
;
A
#
# COMPACT_ATOMS: atom_id res chain seq x y z
N MET A 1 -2.70 18.30 -6.50
CA MET A 1 -2.27 19.57 -7.08
C MET A 1 -3.03 20.72 -6.44
N GLY A 2 -4.36 20.76 -6.50
CA GLY A 2 -5.16 21.85 -5.95
C GLY A 2 -4.91 22.21 -4.48
N LEU A 3 -4.54 21.24 -3.63
CA LEU A 3 -4.15 21.53 -2.25
C LEU A 3 -2.86 22.37 -2.19
N LEU A 4 -1.84 22.04 -3.00
CA LEU A 4 -0.61 22.86 -3.07
C LEU A 4 -0.91 24.28 -3.52
N ASP A 5 -1.77 24.41 -4.52
CA ASP A 5 -2.17 25.73 -5.05
C ASP A 5 -2.92 26.55 -3.99
N ALA A 6 -3.85 25.91 -3.27
CA ALA A 6 -4.60 26.55 -2.17
C ALA A 6 -3.69 26.98 -1.00
N LEU A 7 -2.60 26.22 -0.75
CA LEU A 7 -1.59 26.54 0.27
C LEU A 7 -0.51 27.51 -0.23
N GLY A 8 -0.57 27.98 -1.48
CA GLY A 8 0.43 28.85 -2.09
C GLY A 8 1.81 28.17 -2.26
N ARG A 9 1.85 26.83 -2.28
CA ARG A 9 3.10 26.07 -2.40
C ARG A 9 3.32 25.62 -3.84
N LYS A 10 4.50 25.86 -4.37
CA LYS A 10 4.88 25.45 -5.73
C LYS A 10 5.20 23.97 -5.77
N ARG A 11 5.89 23.43 -4.76
CA ARG A 11 6.40 22.05 -4.68
C ARG A 11 6.22 21.49 -3.27
N ALA A 12 6.19 20.15 -3.18
CA ALA A 12 6.18 19.43 -1.90
C ALA A 12 6.88 18.07 -2.05
N VAL A 13 7.29 17.49 -0.94
CA VAL A 13 7.54 16.06 -0.82
C VAL A 13 6.19 15.35 -0.77
N ILE A 14 6.06 14.22 -1.47
CA ILE A 14 4.86 13.39 -1.38
C ILE A 14 5.19 12.07 -0.69
N VAL A 15 4.42 11.76 0.36
CA VAL A 15 4.53 10.50 1.11
C VAL A 15 3.20 9.78 1.01
N GLY A 16 3.23 8.48 0.72
CA GLY A 16 2.01 7.68 0.61
C GLY A 16 2.19 6.28 1.15
N HIS A 17 1.11 5.73 1.71
CA HIS A 17 1.04 4.38 2.24
C HIS A 17 -0.02 3.57 1.48
N ASP A 18 0.24 2.32 1.16
CA ASP A 18 -0.66 1.41 0.44
C ASP A 18 -1.13 2.00 -0.91
N TRP A 19 -2.42 2.20 -1.14
CA TRP A 19 -2.94 2.92 -2.31
C TRP A 19 -2.39 4.35 -2.41
N GLY A 20 -2.16 4.99 -1.28
CA GLY A 20 -1.50 6.31 -1.24
C GLY A 20 -0.06 6.25 -1.74
N SER A 21 0.64 5.14 -1.56
CA SER A 21 1.97 4.93 -2.15
C SER A 21 1.92 4.86 -3.67
N MET A 22 0.96 4.13 -4.23
CA MET A 22 0.75 4.09 -5.69
C MET A 22 0.43 5.48 -6.25
N VAL A 23 -0.37 6.27 -5.53
CA VAL A 23 -0.65 7.67 -5.89
C VAL A 23 0.62 8.52 -5.82
N ALA A 24 1.42 8.36 -4.76
CA ALA A 24 2.65 9.13 -4.56
C ALA A 24 3.67 8.85 -5.66
N TRP A 25 3.93 7.59 -5.98
CA TRP A 25 4.82 7.18 -7.07
C TRP A 25 4.34 7.75 -8.41
N THR A 26 3.06 7.57 -8.74
CA THR A 26 2.49 8.09 -10.00
C THR A 26 2.55 9.61 -10.06
N ALA A 27 2.27 10.31 -8.97
CA ALA A 27 2.33 11.77 -8.92
C ALA A 27 3.75 12.29 -9.14
N ALA A 28 4.76 11.67 -8.51
CA ALA A 28 6.16 12.02 -8.70
C ALA A 28 6.64 11.73 -10.13
N GLN A 29 6.20 10.61 -10.72
CA GLN A 29 6.52 10.24 -12.11
C GLN A 29 5.94 11.22 -13.14
N ILE A 30 4.70 11.65 -12.94
CA ILE A 30 3.97 12.49 -13.90
C ILE A 30 4.27 13.98 -13.69
N ARG A 31 4.47 14.40 -12.44
CA ARG A 31 4.62 15.81 -12.04
C ARG A 31 5.84 16.05 -11.14
N PRO A 32 7.05 15.72 -11.61
CA PRO A 32 8.29 16.02 -10.86
C PRO A 32 8.50 17.54 -10.65
N ASP A 33 7.84 18.38 -11.45
CA ASP A 33 7.79 19.83 -11.29
C ASP A 33 7.03 20.25 -10.01
N ARG A 34 6.11 19.43 -9.51
CA ARG A 34 5.28 19.70 -8.34
C ARG A 34 5.65 18.86 -7.13
N PHE A 35 6.23 17.68 -7.33
CA PHE A 35 6.69 16.79 -6.26
C PHE A 35 8.18 16.57 -6.42
N HIS A 36 8.97 17.22 -5.55
CA HIS A 36 10.44 17.22 -5.66
C HIS A 36 11.12 16.08 -4.90
N ALA A 37 10.37 15.25 -4.21
CA ALA A 37 10.79 13.98 -3.64
C ALA A 37 9.57 13.09 -3.35
N VAL A 38 9.77 11.77 -3.25
CA VAL A 38 8.73 10.79 -2.98
C VAL A 38 9.17 9.77 -1.95
N CYS A 39 8.27 9.43 -1.02
CA CYS A 39 8.42 8.26 -0.17
C CYS A 39 7.18 7.36 -0.31
N GLY A 40 7.39 6.11 -0.77
CA GLY A 40 6.37 5.08 -0.78
C GLY A 40 6.48 4.19 0.44
N MET A 41 5.33 3.85 1.06
CA MET A 41 5.29 2.94 2.21
C MET A 41 4.40 1.72 1.91
N SER A 42 4.85 0.55 2.26
CA SER A 42 4.24 -0.78 2.08
C SER A 42 4.05 -1.22 0.63
N VAL A 43 3.82 -0.32 -0.32
CA VAL A 43 3.71 -0.64 -1.75
C VAL A 43 4.85 0.04 -2.51
N ALA A 44 5.74 -0.76 -3.07
CA ALA A 44 6.87 -0.30 -3.87
C ALA A 44 6.42 0.22 -5.25
N PHE A 45 7.31 0.92 -5.94
CA PHE A 45 7.03 1.37 -7.30
C PHE A 45 6.85 0.17 -8.25
N VAL A 46 5.73 0.17 -8.96
CA VAL A 46 5.43 -0.82 -10.00
C VAL A 46 5.44 -0.11 -11.35
N PRO A 47 6.37 -0.45 -12.26
CA PRO A 47 6.34 0.09 -13.61
C PRO A 47 5.07 -0.37 -14.33
N ARG A 48 4.69 0.37 -15.37
CA ARG A 48 3.54 -0.01 -16.17
C ARG A 48 3.74 -1.39 -16.79
N LEU A 49 2.83 -2.29 -16.49
CA LEU A 49 2.86 -3.65 -17.04
C LEU A 49 2.46 -3.67 -18.54
N PRO A 50 2.97 -4.63 -19.32
CA PRO A 50 2.64 -4.74 -20.75
C PRO A 50 1.20 -5.19 -21.01
N VAL A 51 0.54 -5.76 -20.00
CA VAL A 51 -0.84 -6.25 -20.05
C VAL A 51 -1.67 -5.59 -18.95
N ARG A 52 -2.99 -5.64 -19.08
CA ARG A 52 -3.91 -5.12 -18.05
C ARG A 52 -3.66 -5.83 -16.72
N PRO A 53 -3.61 -5.09 -15.60
CA PRO A 53 -3.34 -5.66 -14.28
C PRO A 53 -4.30 -6.79 -13.91
N THR A 54 -5.61 -6.63 -14.15
CA THR A 54 -6.58 -7.69 -13.79
C THR A 54 -6.41 -8.95 -14.63
N ASP A 55 -6.00 -8.84 -15.89
CA ASP A 55 -5.77 -10.01 -16.76
C ASP A 55 -4.50 -10.78 -16.34
N MET A 56 -3.44 -10.05 -15.93
CA MET A 56 -2.26 -10.65 -15.34
C MET A 56 -2.61 -11.40 -14.04
N MET A 57 -3.39 -10.77 -13.16
CA MET A 57 -3.82 -11.37 -11.90
C MET A 57 -4.67 -12.63 -12.13
N LYS A 58 -5.60 -12.62 -13.10
CA LYS A 58 -6.38 -13.81 -13.49
C LYS A 58 -5.49 -14.94 -13.94
N THR A 59 -4.45 -14.64 -14.73
CA THR A 59 -3.50 -15.64 -15.20
C THR A 59 -2.67 -16.21 -14.05
N MET A 60 -2.22 -15.35 -13.13
CA MET A 60 -1.37 -15.73 -11.99
C MET A 60 -2.11 -16.56 -10.94
N PHE A 61 -3.34 -16.19 -10.62
CA PHE A 61 -4.11 -16.84 -9.55
C PHE A 61 -5.05 -17.96 -10.05
N GLY A 62 -5.50 -17.92 -11.33
CA GLY A 62 -6.38 -18.95 -11.90
C GLY A 62 -7.66 -19.14 -11.09
N ASP A 63 -7.85 -20.36 -10.56
CA ASP A 63 -9.01 -20.73 -9.75
C ASP A 63 -8.81 -20.48 -8.24
N ARG A 64 -7.69 -19.87 -7.85
CA ARG A 64 -7.43 -19.50 -6.46
C ARG A 64 -8.04 -18.15 -6.13
N PHE A 65 -8.41 -17.99 -4.86
CA PHE A 65 -8.88 -16.71 -4.35
C PHE A 65 -7.75 -15.67 -4.39
N PHE A 66 -8.09 -14.48 -4.88
CA PHE A 66 -7.25 -13.30 -4.76
C PHE A 66 -8.15 -12.09 -4.51
N TYR A 67 -7.94 -11.40 -3.40
CA TYR A 67 -8.84 -10.34 -2.93
C TYR A 67 -9.06 -9.23 -3.95
N ILE A 68 -8.02 -8.82 -4.71
CA ILE A 68 -8.15 -7.79 -5.74
C ILE A 68 -9.16 -8.21 -6.82
N LEU A 69 -9.13 -9.48 -7.26
CA LEU A 69 -10.10 -10.01 -8.22
C LEU A 69 -11.50 -10.15 -7.61
N TYR A 70 -11.57 -10.52 -6.32
CA TYR A 70 -12.83 -10.59 -5.57
C TYR A 70 -13.51 -9.22 -5.49
N PHE A 71 -12.76 -8.13 -5.33
CA PHE A 71 -13.26 -6.75 -5.23
C PHE A 71 -13.75 -6.17 -6.57
N GLN A 72 -13.45 -6.80 -7.72
CA GLN A 72 -13.83 -6.26 -9.01
C GLN A 72 -15.36 -6.26 -9.24
N GLU A 73 -16.09 -7.23 -8.69
CA GLU A 73 -17.54 -7.33 -8.84
C GLU A 73 -18.25 -6.37 -7.85
N PRO A 74 -18.94 -5.31 -8.37
CA PRO A 74 -19.65 -4.38 -7.49
C PRO A 74 -20.77 -5.07 -6.70
N GLY A 75 -20.84 -4.76 -5.41
CA GLY A 75 -21.86 -5.29 -4.49
C GLY A 75 -21.45 -6.59 -3.80
N ARG A 76 -20.56 -7.40 -4.36
CA ARG A 76 -20.18 -8.70 -3.80
C ARG A 76 -19.39 -8.53 -2.50
N ALA A 77 -18.31 -7.77 -2.54
CA ALA A 77 -17.50 -7.51 -1.36
C ALA A 77 -18.25 -6.60 -0.36
N GLU A 78 -18.97 -5.59 -0.85
CA GLU A 78 -19.78 -4.71 0.00
C GLU A 78 -20.77 -5.52 0.84
N ALA A 79 -21.50 -6.46 0.25
CA ALA A 79 -22.49 -7.29 0.97
C ALA A 79 -21.85 -8.13 2.09
N GLU A 80 -20.61 -8.58 1.91
CA GLU A 80 -19.87 -9.29 2.95
C GLU A 80 -19.36 -8.35 4.03
N LEU A 81 -18.62 -7.30 3.63
CA LEU A 81 -17.88 -6.45 4.56
C LEU A 81 -18.80 -5.53 5.37
N ASP A 82 -19.87 -4.99 4.75
CA ASP A 82 -20.87 -4.17 5.41
C ASP A 82 -21.75 -4.98 6.39
N SER A 83 -21.81 -6.31 6.25
CA SER A 83 -22.65 -7.17 7.10
C SER A 83 -22.17 -7.19 8.57
N ASN A 84 -20.89 -7.01 8.81
CA ASN A 84 -20.31 -6.88 10.15
C ASN A 84 -18.98 -6.11 10.08
N THR A 85 -19.08 -4.80 9.98
CA THR A 85 -17.96 -3.87 9.84
C THR A 85 -16.91 -4.04 10.92
N ARG A 86 -17.33 -4.13 12.20
CA ARG A 86 -16.40 -4.28 13.32
C ARG A 86 -15.58 -5.57 13.22
N ARG A 87 -16.24 -6.67 12.93
CA ARG A 87 -15.58 -7.98 12.78
C ARG A 87 -14.55 -7.94 11.66
N PHE A 88 -14.94 -7.38 10.51
CA PHE A 88 -14.04 -7.25 9.36
C PHE A 88 -12.84 -6.35 9.68
N MET A 89 -13.07 -5.15 10.20
CA MET A 89 -11.99 -4.20 10.52
C MET A 89 -11.02 -4.80 11.53
N ARG A 90 -11.51 -5.44 12.60
CA ARG A 90 -10.69 -6.13 13.59
C ARG A 90 -9.80 -7.21 12.95
N ALA A 91 -10.39 -8.07 12.13
CA ALA A 91 -9.69 -9.16 11.47
C ALA A 91 -8.68 -8.65 10.43
N MET A 92 -9.06 -7.66 9.61
CA MET A 92 -8.23 -7.10 8.55
C MET A 92 -7.02 -6.36 9.11
N LEU A 93 -7.21 -5.50 10.12
CA LEU A 93 -6.13 -4.77 10.77
C LEU A 93 -5.12 -5.72 11.42
N PHE A 94 -5.60 -6.80 12.06
CA PHE A 94 -4.73 -7.81 12.65
C PHE A 94 -4.02 -8.65 11.57
N THR A 95 -4.76 -9.19 10.59
CA THR A 95 -4.20 -10.10 9.59
C THR A 95 -3.10 -9.42 8.77
N ALA A 96 -3.26 -8.14 8.44
CA ALA A 96 -2.25 -7.38 7.71
C ALA A 96 -1.11 -6.83 8.61
N SER A 97 -1.15 -7.05 9.93
CA SER A 97 -0.11 -6.56 10.85
C SER A 97 1.07 -7.52 11.00
N GLY A 98 2.14 -7.03 11.63
CA GLY A 98 3.29 -7.86 12.03
C GLY A 98 2.98 -8.92 13.09
N ALA A 99 1.80 -8.87 13.72
CA ALA A 99 1.34 -9.86 14.69
C ALA A 99 0.73 -11.12 14.04
N VAL A 100 0.57 -11.13 12.70
CA VAL A 100 0.08 -12.32 11.98
C VAL A 100 0.98 -13.52 12.25
N PRO A 101 0.43 -14.73 12.52
CA PRO A 101 1.23 -15.93 12.71
C PRO A 101 2.08 -16.28 11.48
N ASP A 102 3.27 -16.83 11.72
CA ASP A 102 4.12 -17.33 10.65
C ASP A 102 3.43 -18.41 9.82
N GLY A 103 3.65 -18.37 8.50
CA GLY A 103 3.05 -19.31 7.57
C GLY A 103 1.56 -19.08 7.27
N HIS A 104 0.92 -18.08 7.86
CA HIS A 104 -0.50 -17.81 7.58
C HIS A 104 -0.75 -17.62 6.08
N TYR A 105 -0.09 -16.66 5.44
CA TYR A 105 -0.31 -16.38 4.02
C TYR A 105 0.13 -17.52 3.11
N ALA A 106 1.24 -18.20 3.44
CA ALA A 106 1.75 -19.34 2.66
C ALA A 106 0.79 -20.54 2.70
N SER A 107 0.04 -20.69 3.80
CA SER A 107 -0.96 -21.77 3.95
C SER A 107 -2.26 -21.52 3.21
N LEU A 108 -2.54 -20.28 2.75
CA LEU A 108 -3.78 -19.93 2.08
C LEU A 108 -3.86 -20.56 0.68
N ASN A 109 -4.78 -21.50 0.53
CA ASN A 109 -5.10 -22.11 -0.78
C ASN A 109 -6.63 -22.15 -0.96
N LEU A 110 -7.24 -20.98 -0.93
CA LEU A 110 -8.69 -20.84 -1.02
C LEU A 110 -9.15 -20.86 -2.47
N PRO A 111 -10.30 -21.49 -2.77
CA PRO A 111 -10.89 -21.46 -4.13
C PRO A 111 -11.40 -20.06 -4.46
N ARG A 112 -11.48 -19.74 -5.75
CA ARG A 112 -11.95 -18.43 -6.24
C ARG A 112 -13.34 -18.02 -5.71
N THR A 113 -14.15 -19.00 -5.29
CA THR A 113 -15.48 -18.77 -4.72
C THR A 113 -15.46 -18.37 -3.24
N ALA A 114 -14.30 -18.45 -2.57
CA ALA A 114 -14.17 -18.10 -1.17
C ALA A 114 -14.53 -16.62 -0.92
N LYS A 115 -14.74 -16.31 0.34
CA LYS A 115 -15.03 -14.96 0.84
C LYS A 115 -13.77 -14.33 1.44
N MET A 116 -13.79 -13.01 1.59
CA MET A 116 -12.69 -12.25 2.17
C MET A 116 -12.37 -12.69 3.60
N MET A 117 -13.39 -12.92 4.42
CA MET A 117 -13.21 -13.34 5.82
C MET A 117 -12.57 -14.72 5.98
N GLU A 118 -12.63 -15.59 4.97
CA GLU A 118 -12.02 -16.93 5.05
C GLU A 118 -10.47 -16.89 5.04
N GLN A 119 -9.87 -15.80 4.59
CA GLN A 119 -8.42 -15.58 4.66
C GLN A 119 -7.97 -14.74 5.86
N MET A 120 -8.91 -14.23 6.67
CA MET A 120 -8.64 -13.36 7.80
C MET A 120 -8.53 -14.15 9.10
N ILE A 121 -7.73 -13.64 10.03
CA ILE A 121 -7.66 -14.12 11.40
C ILE A 121 -8.43 -13.14 12.29
N GLU A 122 -9.36 -13.66 13.06
CA GLU A 122 -10.00 -12.91 14.14
C GLU A 122 -9.14 -13.05 15.40
N PRO A 123 -8.45 -12.00 15.86
CA PRO A 123 -7.61 -12.11 17.04
C PRO A 123 -8.44 -12.20 18.32
N GLU A 124 -7.96 -12.96 19.32
CA GLU A 124 -8.56 -12.98 20.65
C GLU A 124 -8.42 -11.63 21.35
N ALA A 125 -7.27 -10.96 21.17
CA ALA A 125 -6.98 -9.62 21.66
C ALA A 125 -6.39 -8.76 20.55
N LEU A 126 -6.66 -7.45 20.59
CA LEU A 126 -6.05 -6.51 19.66
C LEU A 126 -4.53 -6.42 19.90
N PRO A 127 -3.72 -6.20 18.83
CA PRO A 127 -2.29 -5.97 18.99
C PRO A 127 -2.05 -4.65 19.74
N ALA A 128 -0.90 -4.53 20.40
CA ALA A 128 -0.60 -3.41 21.29
C ALA A 128 -0.64 -2.01 20.62
N TRP A 129 -0.51 -1.94 19.31
CA TRP A 129 -0.55 -0.69 18.54
C TRP A 129 -1.98 -0.24 18.18
N LEU A 130 -3.00 -1.07 18.41
CA LEU A 130 -4.41 -0.80 18.07
C LEU A 130 -5.27 -0.92 19.33
N SER A 131 -5.77 0.19 19.84
CA SER A 131 -6.73 0.18 20.95
C SER A 131 -8.17 -0.08 20.47
N GLU A 132 -9.09 -0.39 21.41
CA GLU A 132 -10.52 -0.49 21.08
C GLU A 132 -11.08 0.87 20.64
N GLU A 133 -10.57 1.97 21.20
CA GLU A 133 -10.95 3.33 20.81
C GLU A 133 -10.51 3.63 19.36
N ASP A 134 -9.30 3.23 18.94
CA ASP A 134 -8.86 3.36 17.56
C ASP A 134 -9.74 2.53 16.62
N LEU A 135 -10.05 1.28 17.03
CA LEU A 135 -10.93 0.41 16.25
C LEU A 135 -12.33 1.01 16.12
N ASP A 136 -12.88 1.64 17.17
CA ASP A 136 -14.18 2.34 17.13
C ASP A 136 -14.21 3.46 16.10
N VAL A 137 -13.10 4.21 15.94
CA VAL A 137 -13.00 5.25 14.90
C VAL A 137 -13.09 4.63 13.51
N TYR A 138 -12.33 3.56 13.23
CA TYR A 138 -12.41 2.86 11.94
C TYR A 138 -13.84 2.34 11.68
N VAL A 139 -14.41 1.66 12.66
CA VAL A 139 -15.75 1.07 12.55
C VAL A 139 -16.79 2.15 12.27
N GLY A 140 -16.81 3.24 13.06
CA GLY A 140 -17.77 4.33 12.91
C GLY A 140 -17.71 4.99 11.54
N GLU A 141 -16.51 5.20 10.97
CA GLU A 141 -16.36 5.76 9.63
C GLU A 141 -16.85 4.79 8.55
N PHE A 142 -16.51 3.51 8.63
CA PHE A 142 -16.95 2.54 7.63
C PHE A 142 -18.43 2.16 7.76
N GLU A 143 -19.03 2.17 8.96
CA GLU A 143 -20.48 2.05 9.12
C GLU A 143 -21.23 3.24 8.50
N ARG A 144 -20.66 4.45 8.60
CA ARG A 144 -21.24 5.66 8.00
C ARG A 144 -21.11 5.71 6.49
N THR A 145 -20.00 5.23 5.90
CA THR A 145 -19.67 5.40 4.48
C THR A 145 -19.81 4.12 3.65
N GLY A 146 -19.80 2.95 4.30
CA GLY A 146 -19.63 1.65 3.66
C GLY A 146 -18.24 1.45 3.06
N PHE A 147 -17.96 0.24 2.61
CA PHE A 147 -16.66 -0.12 2.01
C PHE A 147 -16.51 0.25 0.54
N ARG A 148 -17.59 0.65 -0.14
CA ARG A 148 -17.59 0.91 -1.59
C ARG A 148 -16.51 1.89 -2.04
N GLY A 149 -16.29 2.95 -1.27
CA GLY A 149 -15.27 3.96 -1.58
C GLY A 149 -13.86 3.36 -1.64
N GLY A 150 -13.49 2.56 -0.62
CA GLY A 150 -12.23 1.84 -0.57
C GLY A 150 -12.09 0.79 -1.67
N LEU A 151 -13.15 0.01 -1.92
CA LEU A 151 -13.16 -1.03 -2.95
C LEU A 151 -13.01 -0.45 -4.38
N ASN A 152 -13.47 0.77 -4.61
CA ASN A 152 -13.34 1.41 -5.92
C ASN A 152 -11.88 1.73 -6.29
N TRP A 153 -10.96 1.84 -5.33
CA TRP A 153 -9.53 1.94 -5.64
C TRP A 153 -9.07 0.72 -6.44
N TYR A 154 -9.43 -0.48 -6.03
CA TYR A 154 -9.10 -1.73 -6.71
C TYR A 154 -9.80 -1.89 -8.06
N ARG A 155 -11.03 -1.37 -8.21
CA ARG A 155 -11.81 -1.41 -9.46
C ARG A 155 -11.25 -0.50 -10.54
N ASN A 156 -10.41 0.46 -10.16
CA ASN A 156 -9.78 1.38 -11.10
C ASN A 156 -8.39 0.92 -11.60
N PHE A 157 -7.91 -0.27 -11.25
CA PHE A 157 -6.60 -0.76 -11.70
C PHE A 157 -6.44 -0.68 -13.22
N ASP A 158 -7.35 -1.27 -13.98
CA ASP A 158 -7.28 -1.29 -15.44
C ASP A 158 -7.49 0.11 -16.04
N ARG A 159 -8.39 0.91 -15.44
CA ARG A 159 -8.61 2.28 -15.88
C ARG A 159 -7.37 3.16 -15.64
N ASN A 160 -6.73 3.02 -14.50
CA ASN A 160 -5.47 3.72 -14.21
C ASN A 160 -4.37 3.30 -15.18
N TRP A 161 -4.27 2.01 -15.47
CA TRP A 161 -3.33 1.49 -16.46
C TRP A 161 -3.57 2.08 -17.86
N GLU A 162 -4.82 2.22 -18.30
CA GLU A 162 -5.17 2.88 -19.58
C GLU A 162 -4.77 4.36 -19.56
N LEU A 163 -5.15 5.10 -18.51
CA LEU A 163 -4.92 6.55 -18.41
C LEU A 163 -3.44 6.92 -18.31
N THR A 164 -2.60 6.06 -17.74
CA THR A 164 -1.17 6.32 -17.54
C THR A 164 -0.29 5.80 -18.68
N ALA A 165 -0.87 5.34 -19.78
CA ALA A 165 -0.13 4.75 -20.91
C ALA A 165 0.98 5.67 -21.46
N ALA A 166 0.73 6.97 -21.55
CA ALA A 166 1.70 7.95 -22.05
C ALA A 166 2.91 8.18 -21.10
N PHE A 167 2.84 7.64 -19.90
CA PHE A 167 3.89 7.81 -18.87
C PHE A 167 4.57 6.49 -18.51
N GLY A 168 4.20 5.38 -19.15
CA GLY A 168 4.62 4.03 -18.76
C GLY A 168 6.13 3.80 -18.74
N ASP A 169 6.87 4.48 -19.62
CA ASP A 169 8.33 4.35 -19.75
C ASP A 169 9.10 5.42 -18.93
N ARG A 170 8.39 6.30 -18.23
CA ARG A 170 9.05 7.33 -17.43
C ARG A 170 9.62 6.75 -16.14
N ARG A 171 10.83 7.19 -15.83
CA ARG A 171 11.50 6.91 -14.55
C ARG A 171 11.01 7.87 -13.45
N ILE A 172 11.24 7.52 -12.20
CA ILE A 172 11.16 8.45 -11.08
C ILE A 172 12.46 9.26 -11.08
N THR A 173 12.38 10.53 -11.42
CA THR A 173 13.53 11.42 -11.60
C THR A 173 13.84 12.29 -10.38
N VAL A 174 13.05 12.15 -9.32
CA VAL A 174 13.21 12.86 -8.04
C VAL A 174 13.74 11.93 -6.98
N PRO A 175 14.38 12.45 -5.90
CA PRO A 175 14.79 11.64 -4.77
C PRO A 175 13.66 10.74 -4.26
N ALA A 176 13.95 9.45 -4.08
CA ALA A 176 12.96 8.44 -3.79
C ALA A 176 13.38 7.52 -2.64
N LEU A 177 12.48 7.32 -1.67
CA LEU A 177 12.65 6.41 -0.55
C LEU A 177 11.53 5.36 -0.57
N PHE A 178 11.83 4.13 -0.16
CA PHE A 178 10.83 3.11 0.15
C PHE A 178 10.95 2.65 1.60
N ILE A 179 9.81 2.55 2.32
CA ILE A 179 9.73 2.01 3.67
C ILE A 179 8.73 0.85 3.65
N GLY A 180 9.10 -0.31 4.22
CA GLY A 180 8.21 -1.46 4.29
C GLY A 180 8.41 -2.30 5.54
N GLY A 181 7.38 -3.01 5.96
CA GLY A 181 7.46 -3.98 7.05
C GLY A 181 7.98 -5.33 6.55
N LEU A 182 8.89 -5.97 7.31
CA LEU A 182 9.37 -7.32 6.98
C LEU A 182 8.30 -8.41 7.16
N ARG A 183 7.21 -8.09 7.85
CA ARG A 183 6.06 -8.99 8.01
C ARG A 183 4.84 -8.59 7.16
N ASP A 184 5.04 -7.69 6.21
CA ASP A 184 4.02 -7.32 5.22
C ASP A 184 4.12 -8.24 3.99
N ALA A 185 3.09 -9.04 3.73
CA ALA A 185 3.04 -9.93 2.58
C ALA A 185 3.10 -9.20 1.22
N VAL A 186 2.79 -7.91 1.17
CA VAL A 186 2.96 -7.07 -0.02
C VAL A 186 4.45 -6.77 -0.27
N VAL A 187 5.22 -6.64 0.80
CA VAL A 187 6.66 -6.32 0.75
C VAL A 187 7.50 -7.57 0.56
N THR A 188 7.21 -8.65 1.30
CA THR A 188 8.06 -9.86 1.37
C THR A 188 7.40 -11.12 0.81
N GLY A 189 6.20 -11.01 0.26
CA GLY A 189 5.46 -12.15 -0.24
C GLY A 189 4.84 -13.01 0.87
N PRO A 190 4.15 -14.09 0.50
CA PRO A 190 3.40 -14.92 1.44
C PRO A 190 4.27 -15.69 2.44
N GLU A 191 5.53 -15.91 2.13
CA GLU A 191 6.49 -16.62 3.00
C GLU A 191 7.07 -15.68 4.08
N LEU A 192 6.87 -14.37 3.97
CA LEU A 192 7.42 -13.33 4.85
C LEU A 192 8.94 -13.47 5.07
N ALA A 193 9.67 -13.85 4.01
CA ALA A 193 11.10 -14.16 4.09
C ALA A 193 11.96 -13.04 3.50
N GLU A 194 11.85 -12.80 2.20
CA GLU A 194 12.68 -11.85 1.46
C GLU A 194 11.82 -10.83 0.72
N PRO A 195 12.33 -9.60 0.51
CA PRO A 195 11.61 -8.62 -0.30
C PRO A 195 11.23 -9.17 -1.67
N THR A 196 9.98 -8.90 -2.09
CA THR A 196 9.48 -9.34 -3.38
C THR A 196 10.34 -8.80 -4.54
N PRO A 197 10.32 -9.44 -5.73
CA PRO A 197 11.01 -8.93 -6.90
C PRO A 197 10.64 -7.49 -7.26
N VAL A 198 9.42 -7.05 -6.94
CA VAL A 198 8.95 -5.66 -7.16
C VAL A 198 9.71 -4.70 -6.26
N VAL A 199 9.84 -5.01 -4.97
CA VAL A 199 10.62 -4.19 -4.02
C VAL A 199 12.08 -4.14 -4.44
N GLN A 200 12.68 -5.28 -4.77
CA GLN A 200 14.08 -5.39 -5.20
C GLN A 200 14.36 -4.63 -6.50
N ALA A 201 13.38 -4.54 -7.41
CA ALA A 201 13.53 -3.86 -8.69
C ALA A 201 13.31 -2.34 -8.60
N THR A 202 12.71 -1.81 -7.54
CA THR A 202 12.39 -0.38 -7.41
C THR A 202 13.58 0.55 -7.70
N PRO A 203 14.81 0.29 -7.22
CA PRO A 203 15.98 1.14 -7.53
C PRO A 203 16.25 1.28 -9.02
N ALA A 204 15.99 0.25 -9.83
CA ALA A 204 16.21 0.27 -11.26
C ALA A 204 15.32 1.26 -12.02
N PHE A 205 14.24 1.74 -11.42
CA PHE A 205 13.30 2.69 -12.00
C PHE A 205 13.42 4.12 -11.45
N CYS A 206 14.37 4.36 -10.55
CA CYS A 206 14.61 5.66 -9.93
C CYS A 206 15.99 6.19 -10.38
N ASP A 207 16.08 7.48 -10.65
CA ASP A 207 17.35 8.13 -10.97
C ASP A 207 18.15 8.49 -9.72
N ASP A 208 17.44 8.83 -8.63
CA ASP A 208 18.00 9.14 -7.32
C ASP A 208 17.28 8.33 -6.24
N TYR A 209 17.68 7.07 -6.08
CA TYR A 209 17.10 6.17 -5.07
C TYR A 209 17.88 6.23 -3.75
N ARG A 210 17.26 6.78 -2.71
CA ARG A 210 17.86 7.01 -1.40
C ARG A 210 17.82 5.79 -0.48
N GLY A 211 17.17 4.71 -0.91
CA GLY A 211 17.22 3.42 -0.22
C GLY A 211 15.88 2.76 0.03
N THR A 212 15.98 1.54 0.58
CA THR A 212 14.89 0.75 1.11
C THR A 212 15.09 0.60 2.62
N VAL A 213 14.15 1.05 3.42
CA VAL A 213 14.12 0.83 4.87
C VAL A 213 13.13 -0.26 5.18
N LEU A 214 13.61 -1.38 5.71
CA LEU A 214 12.77 -2.52 6.10
C LEU A 214 12.66 -2.58 7.62
N LEU A 215 11.43 -2.50 8.13
CA LEU A 215 11.13 -2.43 9.54
C LEU A 215 10.88 -3.83 10.12
N GLU A 216 11.77 -4.26 11.00
CA GLU A 216 11.65 -5.55 11.66
C GLU A 216 10.39 -5.62 12.55
N GLY A 217 9.64 -6.71 12.42
CA GLY A 217 8.42 -6.96 13.18
C GLY A 217 7.22 -6.10 12.78
N ALA A 218 7.35 -5.19 11.80
CA ALA A 218 6.21 -4.46 11.24
C ALA A 218 5.55 -5.25 10.12
N GLY A 219 4.23 -5.19 10.05
CA GLY A 219 3.44 -5.61 8.92
C GLY A 219 3.10 -4.43 8.00
N HIS A 220 1.87 -4.44 7.50
CA HIS A 220 1.39 -3.45 6.53
C HIS A 220 1.22 -2.05 7.14
N TRP A 221 0.88 -1.96 8.43
CA TRP A 221 0.57 -0.70 9.12
C TRP A 221 1.82 -0.10 9.76
N ASN A 222 2.92 -0.01 9.04
CA ASN A 222 4.24 0.33 9.56
C ASN A 222 4.27 1.65 10.34
N GLN A 223 3.53 2.68 9.96
CA GLN A 223 3.44 3.95 10.70
C GLN A 223 2.68 3.85 12.04
N GLN A 224 1.80 2.86 12.19
CA GLN A 224 1.11 2.58 13.45
C GLN A 224 1.85 1.53 14.29
N GLU A 225 2.42 0.52 13.66
CA GLU A 225 3.11 -0.58 14.33
C GLU A 225 4.51 -0.17 14.83
N LYS A 226 5.22 0.68 14.06
CA LYS A 226 6.58 1.14 14.32
C LYS A 226 6.71 2.65 14.08
N PRO A 227 5.97 3.50 14.82
CA PRO A 227 5.92 4.94 14.57
C PRO A 227 7.27 5.62 14.72
N ARG A 228 8.09 5.20 15.68
CA ARG A 228 9.41 5.80 15.91
C ARG A 228 10.33 5.53 14.74
N GLU A 229 10.49 4.28 14.35
CA GLU A 229 11.38 3.84 13.29
C GLU A 229 10.94 4.42 11.93
N THR A 230 9.62 4.46 11.68
CA THR A 230 9.05 5.09 10.48
C THR A 230 9.35 6.59 10.43
N ASN A 231 9.17 7.30 11.56
CA ASN A 231 9.47 8.73 11.64
C ASN A 231 10.97 9.01 11.51
N GLU A 232 11.83 8.21 12.12
CA GLU A 232 13.28 8.35 11.99
C GLU A 232 13.73 8.22 10.52
N ALA A 233 13.20 7.23 9.79
CA ALA A 233 13.50 7.06 8.38
C ALA A 233 13.01 8.24 7.52
N LEU A 234 11.78 8.72 7.76
CA LEU A 234 11.24 9.88 7.05
C LEU A 234 11.99 11.17 7.35
N LEU A 235 12.31 11.44 8.63
CA LEU A 235 13.03 12.64 9.02
C LEU A 235 14.46 12.66 8.49
N SER A 236 15.15 11.52 8.49
CA SER A 236 16.46 11.39 7.85
C SER A 236 16.39 11.74 6.38
N PHE A 237 15.45 11.14 5.65
CA PHE A 237 15.24 11.43 4.23
C PHE A 237 14.99 12.91 3.95
N LEU A 238 14.10 13.54 4.75
CA LEU A 238 13.79 14.97 4.59
C LEU A 238 14.99 15.86 4.88
N SER A 239 15.81 15.53 5.90
CA SER A 239 17.04 16.28 6.24
C SER A 239 18.07 16.22 5.12
N ASP A 240 18.23 15.07 4.47
CA ASP A 240 19.14 14.91 3.34
C ASP A 240 18.73 15.79 2.15
N LEU A 241 17.42 15.94 1.89
CA LEU A 241 16.91 16.84 0.84
C LEU A 241 17.22 18.32 1.09
N ASP A 242 17.18 18.75 2.36
CA ASP A 242 17.50 20.14 2.74
C ASP A 242 19.01 20.42 2.57
N HIS A 243 19.87 19.44 2.84
CA HIS A 243 21.31 19.54 2.62
C HIS A 243 21.65 19.66 1.13
N ASP A 244 21.02 18.87 0.26
CA ASP A 244 21.24 18.95 -1.19
C ASP A 244 20.82 20.32 -1.73
N ALA A 245 19.70 20.90 -1.25
CA ALA A 245 19.22 22.21 -1.67
C ALA A 245 20.12 23.38 -1.25
N THR A 246 20.98 23.20 -0.25
CA THR A 246 21.94 24.24 0.22
C THR A 246 23.29 24.17 -0.46
N THR A 247 23.58 23.10 -1.22
CA THR A 247 24.84 22.86 -1.92
C THR A 247 24.79 23.18 -3.42
N GLU A 248 23.61 23.49 -3.97
CA GLU A 248 23.39 23.99 -5.33
C GLU A 248 23.28 25.53 -5.34
#